data_d66d8226e449215412b07bb34c60dfe1
#
_entry.id   d66d8226e449215412b07bb34c60dfe1
#
_cell.length_a   1.000
_cell.length_b   1.000
_cell.length_c   1.000
_cell.angle_alpha   90.00
_cell.angle_beta   90.00
_cell.angle_gamma   90.00
#
_symmetry.space_group_name_H-M   'P 1'
#
loop_
_entity.id
_entity.type
_entity.pdbx_description
1 polymer ?
#
loop_
_entity_poly.entity_id
_entity_poly.type
_entity_poly.pdbx_seq_one_letter_code
_entity_poly.pdbx_strand_id
1 'polypeptide(L)'
;MSSDFLVLDMFSGGGGLTEGFFRRSFDFLGHIEMDRNAADTLETRLFFHELKKTGNEEYYRQYYSGEIGRDQFVQLIKESGIEIPPVINKELSVSANPSIIKDLKKRLEKKYNRPDVDIIIGGPPCQSFSLAGRGKNKERAQSDPRNYLYRHYLRFLKEFQPKLFIFENVPGLMSAKKGTIFNNVISGCSRIGYHLDPTAHVLNASDFGVMQERERIIFIGWKKENNHLQYPDFSKNKPGGTVRDLLDDLPELQAGEGKDEFQKYTRGRPSKYLADKKIRTTYGGFRHHEARMHNERDREIYRIAIRTWNESGHRLNYNELPENLKTHKNRHSFVDRYKVVDKNSVSHAVLAHLAKDGHYFIHPDLQQARSLTVREAARIQSFPDDYLFEGPRSAKYVQIGNAVPPLMAEGIAEKIEKMLYIL
;
A
#
# COMPACT_ATOMS: atom_id res chain seq x y z
N MET A 1 19.62 0.50 -17.98
CA MET A 1 20.63 1.16 -17.12
C MET A 1 20.68 0.35 -15.85
N SER A 2 21.87 -0.03 -15.38
CA SER A 2 22.02 -0.64 -14.05
C SER A 2 21.59 0.39 -13.02
N SER A 3 20.84 -0.02 -12.01
CA SER A 3 20.50 0.82 -10.87
C SER A 3 21.78 1.08 -10.04
N ASP A 4 21.93 2.30 -9.58
CA ASP A 4 23.09 2.67 -8.75
C ASP A 4 22.92 2.21 -7.29
N PHE A 5 21.68 1.91 -6.85
CA PHE A 5 21.37 1.64 -5.45
C PHE A 5 20.57 0.36 -5.24
N LEU A 6 20.97 -0.40 -4.22
CA LEU A 6 20.40 -1.70 -3.87
C LEU A 6 19.55 -1.60 -2.58
N VAL A 7 18.31 -2.09 -2.67
CA VAL A 7 17.29 -2.04 -1.62
C VAL A 7 17.03 -3.42 -1.04
N LEU A 8 16.85 -3.53 0.28
CA LEU A 8 16.17 -4.64 0.93
C LEU A 8 14.81 -4.14 1.45
N ASP A 9 13.72 -4.78 1.01
CA ASP A 9 12.36 -4.41 1.41
C ASP A 9 11.81 -5.40 2.43
N MET A 10 11.45 -4.90 3.61
CA MET A 10 10.95 -5.69 4.74
C MET A 10 9.49 -5.35 5.01
N PHE A 11 8.67 -6.37 5.28
CA PHE A 11 7.22 -6.18 5.44
C PHE A 11 6.59 -5.56 4.20
N SER A 12 6.98 -6.08 3.04
CA SER A 12 6.74 -5.47 1.72
C SER A 12 5.27 -5.33 1.36
N GLY A 13 4.38 -6.12 2.02
CA GLY A 13 2.96 -6.15 1.68
C GLY A 13 2.73 -6.47 0.20
N GLY A 14 1.72 -5.88 -0.39
CA GLY A 14 1.46 -5.99 -1.83
C GLY A 14 2.34 -5.08 -2.71
N GLY A 15 3.48 -4.56 -2.20
CA GLY A 15 4.48 -3.86 -3.00
C GLY A 15 4.22 -2.37 -3.29
N GLY A 16 3.39 -1.68 -2.49
CA GLY A 16 3.13 -0.26 -2.74
C GLY A 16 4.37 0.63 -2.59
N LEU A 17 5.18 0.38 -1.55
CA LEU A 17 6.46 1.08 -1.34
C LEU A 17 7.47 0.67 -2.42
N THR A 18 7.60 -0.62 -2.69
CA THR A 18 8.41 -1.20 -3.77
C THR A 18 8.15 -0.53 -5.12
N GLU A 19 6.87 -0.36 -5.50
CA GLU A 19 6.48 0.22 -6.79
C GLU A 19 7.01 1.65 -6.97
N GLY A 20 6.97 2.47 -5.92
CA GLY A 20 7.53 3.83 -5.95
C GLY A 20 9.04 3.83 -6.16
N PHE A 21 9.77 2.93 -5.53
CA PHE A 21 11.22 2.78 -5.70
C PHE A 21 11.57 2.24 -7.09
N PHE A 22 10.82 1.29 -7.64
CA PHE A 22 11.00 0.85 -9.03
C PHE A 22 10.85 1.98 -10.05
N ARG A 23 9.94 2.92 -9.83
CA ARG A 23 9.77 4.09 -10.71
C ARG A 23 10.98 5.02 -10.71
N ARG A 24 11.86 4.93 -9.71
CA ARG A 24 13.12 5.67 -9.57
C ARG A 24 14.35 4.81 -9.84
N SER A 25 14.16 3.65 -10.48
CA SER A 25 15.25 2.77 -10.92
C SER A 25 16.14 2.21 -9.79
N PHE A 26 15.57 1.96 -8.61
CA PHE A 26 16.26 1.18 -7.58
C PHE A 26 16.22 -0.32 -7.91
N ASP A 27 17.30 -1.04 -7.61
CA ASP A 27 17.33 -2.51 -7.64
C ASP A 27 17.05 -3.10 -6.26
N PHE A 28 16.58 -4.36 -6.22
CA PHE A 28 16.22 -5.01 -4.97
C PHE A 28 17.05 -6.28 -4.72
N LEU A 29 17.62 -6.37 -3.52
CA LEU A 29 18.24 -7.60 -3.02
C LEU A 29 17.20 -8.70 -2.81
N GLY A 30 16.05 -8.30 -2.27
CA GLY A 30 14.93 -9.20 -2.00
C GLY A 30 13.83 -8.51 -1.18
N HIS A 31 12.73 -9.23 -1.02
CA HIS A 31 11.54 -8.78 -0.31
C HIS A 31 11.15 -9.81 0.75
N ILE A 32 10.63 -9.34 1.91
CA ILE A 32 10.19 -10.22 2.99
C ILE A 32 8.73 -9.89 3.30
N GLU A 33 7.83 -10.86 3.10
CA GLU A 33 6.40 -10.72 3.34
C GLU A 33 5.82 -12.04 3.85
N MET A 34 5.03 -12.00 4.94
CA MET A 34 4.45 -13.19 5.56
C MET A 34 3.12 -13.61 4.92
N ASP A 35 2.31 -12.65 4.45
CA ASP A 35 1.03 -12.95 3.79
C ASP A 35 1.26 -13.51 2.39
N ARG A 36 0.75 -14.73 2.17
CA ARG A 36 0.95 -15.44 0.90
C ARG A 36 0.38 -14.68 -0.29
N ASN A 37 -0.82 -14.11 -0.17
CA ASN A 37 -1.45 -13.39 -1.28
C ASN A 37 -0.70 -12.10 -1.62
N ALA A 38 -0.18 -11.40 -0.62
CA ALA A 38 0.64 -10.22 -0.81
C ALA A 38 2.00 -10.57 -1.44
N ALA A 39 2.63 -11.68 -1.02
CA ALA A 39 3.85 -12.19 -1.62
C ALA A 39 3.64 -12.59 -3.09
N ASP A 40 2.54 -13.26 -3.40
CA ASP A 40 2.18 -13.63 -4.78
C ASP A 40 1.93 -12.39 -5.66
N THR A 41 1.26 -11.37 -5.12
CA THR A 41 1.07 -10.07 -5.79
C THR A 41 2.40 -9.41 -6.11
N LEU A 42 3.29 -9.35 -5.13
CA LEU A 42 4.61 -8.77 -5.28
C LEU A 42 5.45 -9.53 -6.32
N GLU A 43 5.46 -10.87 -6.27
CA GLU A 43 6.13 -11.72 -7.25
C GLU A 43 5.62 -11.44 -8.67
N THR A 44 4.30 -11.39 -8.86
CA THR A 44 3.67 -11.05 -10.15
C THR A 44 4.13 -9.66 -10.64
N ARG A 45 4.23 -8.67 -9.74
CA ARG A 45 4.69 -7.33 -10.09
C ARG A 45 6.17 -7.25 -10.41
N LEU A 46 7.00 -8.02 -9.72
CA LEU A 46 8.43 -8.14 -10.02
C LEU A 46 8.67 -8.76 -11.41
N PHE A 47 7.93 -9.80 -11.77
CA PHE A 47 7.95 -10.36 -13.12
C PHE A 47 7.55 -9.31 -14.17
N PHE A 48 6.50 -8.53 -13.92
CA PHE A 48 6.13 -7.45 -14.82
C PHE A 48 7.28 -6.47 -15.08
N HIS A 49 7.96 -6.01 -14.04
CA HIS A 49 9.07 -5.08 -14.19
C HIS A 49 10.24 -5.70 -14.97
N GLU A 50 10.57 -6.96 -14.71
CA GLU A 50 11.68 -7.63 -15.39
C GLU A 50 11.34 -7.94 -16.86
N LEU A 51 10.11 -8.39 -17.15
CA LEU A 51 9.63 -8.57 -18.52
C LEU A 51 9.66 -7.26 -19.32
N LYS A 52 9.31 -6.15 -18.68
CA LYS A 52 9.38 -4.83 -19.30
C LYS A 52 10.81 -4.39 -19.59
N LYS A 53 11.77 -4.66 -18.70
CA LYS A 53 13.20 -4.38 -18.92
C LYS A 53 13.77 -5.19 -20.08
N THR A 54 13.34 -6.45 -20.22
CA THR A 54 13.84 -7.39 -21.26
C THR A 54 13.08 -7.34 -22.57
N GLY A 55 11.97 -6.55 -22.66
CA GLY A 55 11.11 -6.46 -23.84
C GLY A 55 10.19 -7.67 -24.06
N ASN A 56 10.04 -8.54 -23.08
CA ASN A 56 9.23 -9.77 -23.13
C ASN A 56 7.83 -9.60 -22.50
N GLU A 57 7.22 -8.44 -22.62
CA GLU A 57 5.94 -8.11 -21.99
C GLU A 57 4.77 -9.01 -22.42
N GLU A 58 4.92 -9.79 -23.49
CA GLU A 58 3.86 -10.63 -24.03
C GLU A 58 3.34 -11.66 -23.02
N TYR A 59 4.19 -12.29 -22.24
CA TYR A 59 3.77 -13.22 -21.18
C TYR A 59 2.88 -12.54 -20.13
N TYR A 60 3.22 -11.29 -19.78
CA TYR A 60 2.40 -10.53 -18.85
C TYR A 60 1.06 -10.13 -19.48
N ARG A 61 1.03 -9.78 -20.79
CA ARG A 61 -0.20 -9.45 -21.52
C ARG A 61 -1.18 -10.61 -21.53
N GLN A 62 -0.69 -11.82 -21.84
CA GLN A 62 -1.51 -13.05 -21.84
C GLN A 62 -2.08 -13.33 -20.43
N TYR A 63 -1.29 -13.14 -19.38
CA TYR A 63 -1.78 -13.28 -18.01
C TYR A 63 -2.76 -12.17 -17.66
N TYR A 64 -2.46 -10.94 -18.03
CA TYR A 64 -3.30 -9.78 -17.76
C TYR A 64 -4.65 -9.84 -18.47
N SER A 65 -4.68 -10.29 -19.72
CA SER A 65 -5.91 -10.51 -20.49
C SER A 65 -6.74 -11.70 -19.99
N GLY A 66 -6.13 -12.62 -19.24
CA GLY A 66 -6.76 -13.85 -18.77
C GLY A 66 -6.68 -15.02 -19.74
N GLU A 67 -5.85 -14.91 -20.80
CA GLU A 67 -5.58 -16.01 -21.74
C GLU A 67 -4.87 -17.17 -21.04
N ILE A 68 -4.01 -16.88 -20.08
CA ILE A 68 -3.33 -17.87 -19.23
C ILE A 68 -3.59 -17.59 -17.74
N GLY A 69 -3.57 -18.66 -16.94
CA GLY A 69 -3.63 -18.58 -15.49
C GLY A 69 -2.28 -18.22 -14.85
N ARG A 70 -2.28 -17.85 -13.55
CA ARG A 70 -1.06 -17.49 -12.81
C ARG A 70 -0.02 -18.60 -12.81
N ASP A 71 -0.40 -19.86 -12.60
CA ASP A 71 0.55 -20.97 -12.56
C ASP A 71 1.27 -21.16 -13.88
N GLN A 72 0.55 -21.05 -15.00
CA GLN A 72 1.12 -21.10 -16.33
C GLN A 72 2.04 -19.89 -16.60
N PHE A 73 1.63 -18.70 -16.19
CA PHE A 73 2.45 -17.49 -16.27
C PHE A 73 3.78 -17.67 -15.53
N VAL A 74 3.76 -18.11 -14.27
CA VAL A 74 4.96 -18.34 -13.45
C VAL A 74 5.84 -19.43 -14.07
N GLN A 75 5.25 -20.47 -14.66
CA GLN A 75 6.00 -21.51 -15.35
C GLN A 75 6.73 -20.97 -16.58
N LEU A 76 6.06 -20.20 -17.44
CA LEU A 76 6.68 -19.58 -18.62
C LEU A 76 7.86 -18.67 -18.24
N ILE A 77 7.72 -17.90 -17.14
CA ILE A 77 8.82 -17.07 -16.63
C ILE A 77 10.02 -17.92 -16.21
N LYS A 78 9.79 -19.01 -15.48
CA LYS A 78 10.87 -19.93 -15.07
C LYS A 78 11.59 -20.57 -16.27
N GLU A 79 10.83 -20.97 -17.29
CA GLU A 79 11.35 -21.56 -18.51
C GLU A 79 12.15 -20.54 -19.36
N SER A 80 11.79 -19.26 -19.31
CA SER A 80 12.52 -18.19 -19.99
C SER A 80 13.83 -17.80 -19.33
N GLY A 81 14.14 -18.32 -18.12
CA GLY A 81 15.35 -18.00 -17.37
C GLY A 81 15.36 -16.58 -16.76
N ILE A 82 14.23 -15.90 -16.74
CA ILE A 82 14.11 -14.56 -16.13
C ILE A 82 14.17 -14.67 -14.61
N GLU A 83 15.16 -14.01 -14.02
CA GLU A 83 15.35 -13.97 -12.58
C GLU A 83 14.82 -12.66 -11.98
N ILE A 84 14.03 -12.77 -10.93
CA ILE A 84 13.58 -11.66 -10.10
C ILE A 84 14.28 -11.64 -8.74
N PRO A 85 14.26 -10.50 -8.02
CA PRO A 85 14.60 -10.48 -6.61
C PRO A 85 13.69 -11.46 -5.83
N PRO A 86 14.23 -12.27 -4.91
CA PRO A 86 13.43 -13.26 -4.19
C PRO A 86 12.35 -12.58 -3.33
N VAL A 87 11.15 -13.13 -3.37
CA VAL A 87 10.09 -12.83 -2.43
C VAL A 87 10.09 -13.92 -1.35
N ILE A 88 10.59 -13.60 -0.18
CA ILE A 88 10.71 -14.51 0.96
C ILE A 88 9.39 -14.52 1.71
N ASN A 89 8.53 -15.49 1.41
CA ASN A 89 7.24 -15.64 2.08
C ASN A 89 7.41 -16.34 3.43
N LYS A 90 7.83 -15.58 4.43
CA LYS A 90 8.05 -16.07 5.81
C LYS A 90 7.74 -15.00 6.84
N GLU A 91 7.22 -15.42 8.00
CA GLU A 91 7.11 -14.58 9.18
C GLU A 91 8.50 -14.34 9.80
N LEU A 92 8.82 -13.07 10.05
CA LEU A 92 10.03 -12.72 10.79
C LEU A 92 9.92 -13.14 12.25
N SER A 93 10.88 -13.93 12.70
CA SER A 93 10.96 -14.44 14.08
C SER A 93 12.40 -14.63 14.52
N VAL A 94 12.60 -14.87 15.80
CA VAL A 94 13.96 -15.14 16.35
C VAL A 94 14.58 -16.37 15.67
N SER A 95 13.79 -17.39 15.39
CA SER A 95 14.23 -18.65 14.74
C SER A 95 14.38 -18.52 13.22
N ALA A 96 13.53 -17.76 12.53
CA ALA A 96 13.57 -17.63 11.07
C ALA A 96 14.64 -16.64 10.58
N ASN A 97 14.86 -15.55 11.31
CA ASN A 97 15.79 -14.51 10.89
C ASN A 97 17.21 -14.99 10.51
N PRO A 98 17.87 -15.92 11.25
CA PRO A 98 19.22 -16.35 10.90
C PRO A 98 19.33 -16.96 9.50
N SER A 99 18.36 -17.79 9.11
CA SER A 99 18.37 -18.42 7.79
C SER A 99 18.09 -17.39 6.69
N ILE A 100 17.11 -16.48 6.89
CA ILE A 100 16.79 -15.42 5.94
C ILE A 100 18.01 -14.51 5.71
N ILE A 101 18.66 -14.07 6.78
CA ILE A 101 19.84 -13.22 6.71
C ILE A 101 20.98 -13.93 5.97
N LYS A 102 21.22 -15.21 6.28
CA LYS A 102 22.26 -16.00 5.61
C LYS A 102 22.02 -16.09 4.10
N ASP A 103 20.78 -16.37 3.68
CA ASP A 103 20.44 -16.52 2.26
C ASP A 103 20.58 -15.19 1.51
N LEU A 104 20.12 -14.07 2.12
CA LEU A 104 20.27 -12.74 1.55
C LEU A 104 21.74 -12.30 1.48
N LYS A 105 22.55 -12.55 2.51
CA LYS A 105 24.01 -12.25 2.48
C LYS A 105 24.72 -13.04 1.40
N LYS A 106 24.41 -14.32 1.24
CA LYS A 106 24.95 -15.15 0.14
C LYS A 106 24.59 -14.60 -1.24
N ARG A 107 23.35 -14.10 -1.41
CA ARG A 107 22.93 -13.44 -2.65
C ARG A 107 23.67 -12.13 -2.88
N LEU A 108 23.83 -11.31 -1.83
CA LEU A 108 24.55 -10.05 -1.86
C LEU A 108 25.99 -10.25 -2.35
N GLU A 109 26.68 -11.24 -1.79
CA GLU A 109 28.04 -11.62 -2.19
C GLU A 109 28.08 -12.16 -3.63
N LYS A 110 27.24 -13.17 -3.95
CA LYS A 110 27.33 -13.87 -5.23
C LYS A 110 26.86 -13.07 -6.43
N LYS A 111 25.76 -12.30 -6.30
CA LYS A 111 25.13 -11.57 -7.42
C LYS A 111 25.64 -10.15 -7.55
N TYR A 112 25.89 -9.49 -6.41
CA TYR A 112 26.23 -8.06 -6.39
C TYR A 112 27.68 -7.79 -6.04
N ASN A 113 28.43 -8.80 -5.56
CA ASN A 113 29.83 -8.67 -5.09
C ASN A 113 30.02 -7.52 -4.09
N ARG A 114 29.09 -7.41 -3.12
CA ARG A 114 29.01 -6.33 -2.12
C ARG A 114 28.81 -6.89 -0.72
N PRO A 115 29.32 -6.21 0.34
CA PRO A 115 29.09 -6.60 1.73
C PRO A 115 27.76 -6.07 2.31
N ASP A 116 27.18 -5.02 1.72
CA ASP A 116 26.05 -4.25 2.24
C ASP A 116 25.01 -3.88 1.17
N VAL A 117 23.85 -3.40 1.62
CA VAL A 117 22.83 -2.75 0.80
C VAL A 117 22.91 -1.24 1.00
N ASP A 118 22.41 -0.46 0.02
CA ASP A 118 22.40 0.99 0.18
C ASP A 118 21.28 1.45 1.12
N ILE A 119 20.12 0.77 1.05
CA ILE A 119 18.96 1.13 1.87
C ILE A 119 18.14 -0.09 2.28
N ILE A 120 17.60 -0.04 3.50
CA ILE A 120 16.51 -0.91 3.95
C ILE A 120 15.23 -0.09 4.05
N ILE A 121 14.16 -0.55 3.41
CA ILE A 121 12.84 0.05 3.50
C ILE A 121 11.86 -0.91 4.18
N GLY A 122 10.79 -0.37 4.78
CA GLY A 122 9.70 -1.22 5.31
C GLY A 122 8.86 -0.55 6.37
N GLY A 123 7.68 -1.15 6.58
CA GLY A 123 6.72 -0.72 7.59
C GLY A 123 6.27 -1.89 8.46
N PRO A 124 6.93 -2.18 9.59
CA PRO A 124 6.46 -3.26 10.45
C PRO A 124 5.03 -2.99 10.92
N PRO A 125 4.12 -3.99 10.77
CA PRO A 125 2.70 -3.79 11.05
C PRO A 125 2.43 -3.38 12.48
N CYS A 126 1.60 -2.34 12.64
CA CYS A 126 1.26 -1.72 13.92
C CYS A 126 -0.27 -1.73 14.15
N GLN A 127 -0.90 -2.90 13.94
CA GLN A 127 -2.37 -3.02 13.97
C GLN A 127 -2.98 -2.69 15.34
N SER A 128 -2.25 -2.86 16.43
CA SER A 128 -2.70 -2.52 17.78
C SER A 128 -2.78 -1.00 18.04
N PHE A 129 -2.17 -0.18 17.17
CA PHE A 129 -2.07 1.27 17.37
C PHE A 129 -2.95 2.09 16.44
N SER A 130 -3.59 1.47 15.44
CA SER A 130 -4.57 2.14 14.62
C SER A 130 -5.81 2.49 15.44
N LEU A 131 -6.44 3.66 15.16
CA LEU A 131 -7.68 4.08 15.83
C LEU A 131 -8.78 3.01 15.75
N ALA A 132 -8.85 2.27 14.64
CA ALA A 132 -9.78 1.14 14.44
C ALA A 132 -9.47 -0.08 15.32
N GLY A 133 -8.21 -0.29 15.72
CA GLY A 133 -7.79 -1.39 16.60
C GLY A 133 -8.01 -1.14 18.10
N ARG A 134 -8.10 0.13 18.50
CA ARG A 134 -8.23 0.53 19.92
C ARG A 134 -9.60 0.18 20.54
N GLY A 135 -10.63 -0.09 19.72
CA GLY A 135 -12.01 -0.27 20.19
C GLY A 135 -12.34 -1.64 20.79
N LYS A 136 -11.50 -2.67 20.67
CA LYS A 136 -11.92 -4.05 20.96
C LYS A 136 -11.28 -4.76 22.15
N ASN A 137 -10.21 -4.29 22.74
CA ASN A 137 -9.68 -4.82 24.01
C ASN A 137 -8.32 -4.19 24.31
N LYS A 138 -8.26 -3.26 25.26
CA LYS A 138 -7.01 -2.57 25.66
C LYS A 138 -5.92 -3.55 26.14
N GLU A 139 -6.30 -4.62 26.80
CA GLU A 139 -5.35 -5.63 27.32
C GLU A 139 -4.74 -6.48 26.19
N ARG A 140 -5.55 -6.93 25.23
CA ARG A 140 -5.04 -7.65 24.04
C ARG A 140 -4.14 -6.79 23.16
N ALA A 141 -4.42 -5.49 23.06
CA ALA A 141 -3.57 -4.57 22.32
C ALA A 141 -2.21 -4.37 22.99
N GLN A 142 -2.12 -4.49 24.33
CA GLN A 142 -0.87 -4.35 25.07
C GLN A 142 0.05 -5.58 24.95
N SER A 143 -0.51 -6.78 24.85
CA SER A 143 0.24 -8.05 24.76
C SER A 143 0.50 -8.52 23.33
N ASP A 144 0.04 -7.80 22.32
CA ASP A 144 0.18 -8.18 20.91
C ASP A 144 1.65 -8.32 20.49
N PRO A 145 2.12 -9.52 20.05
CA PRO A 145 3.52 -9.74 19.68
C PRO A 145 3.96 -8.85 18.51
N ARG A 146 3.04 -8.37 17.68
CA ARG A 146 3.32 -7.43 16.58
C ARG A 146 3.88 -6.10 17.05
N ASN A 147 3.66 -5.73 18.31
CA ASN A 147 4.27 -4.55 18.94
C ASN A 147 5.79 -4.58 18.98
N TYR A 148 6.38 -5.74 18.76
CA TYR A 148 7.83 -5.97 18.85
C TYR A 148 8.49 -6.28 17.49
N LEU A 149 7.74 -6.25 16.38
CA LEU A 149 8.28 -6.52 15.05
C LEU A 149 9.39 -5.52 14.62
N TYR A 150 9.38 -4.31 15.18
CA TYR A 150 10.49 -3.35 15.00
C TYR A 150 11.85 -3.92 15.45
N ARG A 151 11.89 -4.89 16.39
CA ARG A 151 13.13 -5.54 16.83
C ARG A 151 13.76 -6.38 15.70
N HIS A 152 12.93 -7.01 14.88
CA HIS A 152 13.42 -7.72 13.70
C HIS A 152 13.97 -6.73 12.68
N TYR A 153 13.30 -5.59 12.47
CA TYR A 153 13.83 -4.52 11.63
C TYR A 153 15.20 -4.03 12.11
N LEU A 154 15.37 -3.73 13.39
CA LEU A 154 16.66 -3.34 13.98
C LEU A 154 17.75 -4.40 13.82
N ARG A 155 17.39 -5.69 13.87
CA ARG A 155 18.33 -6.78 13.62
C ARG A 155 18.84 -6.75 12.18
N PHE A 156 17.96 -6.55 11.21
CA PHE A 156 18.37 -6.46 9.80
C PHE A 156 19.21 -5.20 9.54
N LEU A 157 18.90 -4.05 10.15
CA LEU A 157 19.77 -2.87 10.10
C LEU A 157 21.18 -3.19 10.61
N LYS A 158 21.29 -3.90 11.73
CA LYS A 158 22.60 -4.31 12.30
C LYS A 158 23.35 -5.27 11.39
N GLU A 159 22.66 -6.18 10.72
CA GLU A 159 23.27 -7.23 9.91
C GLU A 159 23.69 -6.77 8.52
N PHE A 160 22.93 -5.88 7.88
CA PHE A 160 23.15 -5.41 6.51
C PHE A 160 23.78 -4.01 6.42
N GLN A 161 23.89 -3.30 7.53
CA GLN A 161 24.57 -2.00 7.64
C GLN A 161 24.27 -1.02 6.50
N PRO A 162 22.97 -0.75 6.13
CA PRO A 162 22.65 0.14 5.03
C PRO A 162 23.17 1.57 5.31
N LYS A 163 23.37 2.35 4.24
CA LYS A 163 23.67 3.79 4.36
C LYS A 163 22.50 4.55 4.94
N LEU A 164 21.29 4.24 4.44
CA LEU A 164 20.02 4.83 4.86
C LEU A 164 18.99 3.73 5.21
N PHE A 165 17.96 4.11 5.94
CA PHE A 165 16.78 3.26 6.07
C PHE A 165 15.49 4.09 6.14
N ILE A 166 14.37 3.48 5.72
CA ILE A 166 13.02 4.02 5.87
C ILE A 166 12.21 3.09 6.76
N PHE A 167 11.65 3.65 7.81
CA PHE A 167 10.71 2.97 8.70
C PHE A 167 9.35 3.67 8.62
N GLU A 168 8.40 3.05 7.91
CA GLU A 168 7.04 3.59 7.74
C GLU A 168 6.12 3.10 8.85
N ASN A 169 5.20 3.95 9.30
CA ASN A 169 4.14 3.55 10.22
C ASN A 169 2.94 4.52 10.21
N VAL A 170 1.91 4.15 10.97
CA VAL A 170 0.75 5.03 11.21
C VAL A 170 1.04 6.04 12.33
N PRO A 171 0.43 7.26 12.33
CA PRO A 171 0.63 8.28 13.36
C PRO A 171 0.40 7.77 14.79
N GLY A 172 -0.47 6.77 14.97
CA GLY A 172 -0.74 6.15 16.25
C GLY A 172 0.47 5.52 16.96
N LEU A 173 1.58 5.24 16.24
CA LEU A 173 2.82 4.74 16.81
C LEU A 173 3.38 5.68 17.90
N MET A 174 3.27 6.99 17.69
CA MET A 174 3.79 8.01 18.61
C MET A 174 3.19 7.93 20.01
N SER A 175 1.91 7.64 20.10
CA SER A 175 1.17 7.54 21.37
C SER A 175 1.08 6.11 21.92
N ALA A 176 1.60 5.14 21.15
CA ALA A 176 1.54 3.72 21.51
C ALA A 176 2.29 3.44 22.81
N LYS A 177 1.62 2.77 23.77
CA LYS A 177 2.17 2.52 25.11
C LYS A 177 2.80 3.79 25.73
N LYS A 178 2.11 4.93 25.63
CA LYS A 178 2.60 6.23 26.13
C LYS A 178 3.94 6.64 25.51
N GLY A 179 4.18 6.36 24.23
CA GLY A 179 5.41 6.68 23.51
C GLY A 179 6.57 5.70 23.71
N THR A 180 6.43 4.69 24.58
CA THR A 180 7.52 3.76 24.88
C THR A 180 8.04 3.02 23.64
N ILE A 181 7.15 2.63 22.71
CA ILE A 181 7.58 1.90 21.51
C ILE A 181 8.41 2.79 20.59
N PHE A 182 7.97 4.02 20.40
CA PHE A 182 8.71 5.00 19.60
C PHE A 182 10.11 5.27 20.19
N ASN A 183 10.19 5.52 21.49
CA ASN A 183 11.46 5.73 22.18
C ASN A 183 12.38 4.50 22.09
N ASN A 184 11.82 3.28 22.10
CA ASN A 184 12.59 2.05 21.93
C ASN A 184 13.15 1.92 20.50
N VAL A 185 12.42 2.37 19.47
CA VAL A 185 12.93 2.41 18.09
C VAL A 185 14.09 3.38 18.00
N ILE A 186 13.95 4.63 18.46
CA ILE A 186 15.03 5.64 18.44
C ILE A 186 16.27 5.12 19.17
N SER A 187 16.11 4.66 20.42
CA SER A 187 17.24 4.18 21.22
C SER A 187 17.86 2.91 20.63
N GLY A 188 17.05 2.06 19.97
CA GLY A 188 17.52 0.89 19.25
C GLY A 188 18.40 1.25 18.06
N CYS A 189 17.95 2.19 17.21
CA CYS A 189 18.74 2.72 16.10
C CYS A 189 20.05 3.34 16.58
N SER A 190 19.98 4.17 17.62
CA SER A 190 21.17 4.83 18.18
C SER A 190 22.23 3.83 18.67
N ARG A 191 21.80 2.73 19.33
CA ARG A 191 22.72 1.68 19.84
C ARG A 191 23.44 0.91 18.73
N ILE A 192 22.85 0.81 17.56
CA ILE A 192 23.44 0.12 16.41
C ILE A 192 24.13 1.07 15.42
N GLY A 193 24.38 2.32 15.82
CA GLY A 193 25.18 3.28 15.07
C GLY A 193 24.40 4.19 14.11
N TYR A 194 23.06 4.24 14.21
CA TYR A 194 22.22 5.07 13.35
C TYR A 194 21.70 6.31 14.05
N HIS A 195 21.64 7.40 13.33
CA HIS A 195 20.82 8.56 13.68
C HIS A 195 19.39 8.33 13.16
N LEU A 196 18.42 8.68 13.97
CA LEU A 196 17.03 8.78 13.60
C LEU A 196 16.49 10.09 14.18
N ASP A 197 15.96 10.95 13.29
CA ASP A 197 15.35 12.21 13.75
C ASP A 197 14.18 11.89 14.69
N PRO A 198 14.22 12.39 15.94
CA PRO A 198 13.14 12.17 16.92
C PRO A 198 11.86 12.92 16.56
N THR A 199 11.92 13.86 15.61
CA THR A 199 10.73 14.56 15.11
C THR A 199 9.85 13.59 14.32
N ALA A 200 8.58 13.52 14.67
CA ALA A 200 7.64 12.71 13.92
C ALA A 200 7.21 13.44 12.65
N HIS A 201 7.81 13.07 11.54
CA HIS A 201 7.44 13.60 10.24
C HIS A 201 6.20 12.88 9.71
N VAL A 202 5.02 13.47 9.92
CA VAL A 202 3.76 12.98 9.38
C VAL A 202 3.59 13.55 7.97
N LEU A 203 3.62 12.66 6.98
CA LEU A 203 3.39 13.00 5.59
C LEU A 203 1.98 12.60 5.18
N ASN A 204 1.30 13.45 4.40
CA ASN A 204 0.00 13.13 3.84
C ASN A 204 0.14 12.71 2.38
N ALA A 205 -0.47 11.61 1.98
CA ALA A 205 -0.41 11.11 0.60
C ALA A 205 -0.94 12.12 -0.42
N SER A 206 -1.92 12.96 -0.05
CA SER A 206 -2.43 14.02 -0.91
C SER A 206 -1.34 15.06 -1.28
N ASP A 207 -0.35 15.29 -0.42
CA ASP A 207 0.78 16.18 -0.70
C ASP A 207 1.74 15.62 -1.78
N PHE A 208 1.59 14.34 -2.15
CA PHE A 208 2.33 13.67 -3.23
C PHE A 208 1.49 13.47 -4.49
N GLY A 209 0.35 14.14 -4.57
CA GLY A 209 -0.55 14.03 -5.70
C GLY A 209 -1.46 12.79 -5.68
N VAL A 210 -1.52 12.04 -4.58
CA VAL A 210 -2.45 10.91 -4.42
C VAL A 210 -3.86 11.43 -4.14
N MET A 211 -4.87 10.83 -4.74
CA MET A 211 -6.28 11.24 -4.60
C MET A 211 -6.90 10.79 -3.27
N GLN A 212 -6.13 10.94 -2.17
CA GLN A 212 -6.49 10.42 -0.86
C GLN A 212 -5.81 11.18 0.28
N GLU A 213 -6.60 11.57 1.30
CA GLU A 213 -6.08 12.03 2.59
C GLU A 213 -5.64 10.81 3.42
N ARG A 214 -4.32 10.56 3.44
CA ARG A 214 -3.72 9.43 4.14
C ARG A 214 -2.44 9.82 4.83
N GLU A 215 -2.46 9.91 6.12
CA GLU A 215 -1.30 10.25 6.93
C GLU A 215 -0.44 9.04 7.26
N ARG A 216 0.88 9.18 7.11
CA ARG A 216 1.89 8.21 7.51
C ARG A 216 3.07 8.89 8.17
N ILE A 217 3.61 8.26 9.18
CA ILE A 217 4.92 8.66 9.71
C ILE A 217 5.98 7.98 8.85
N ILE A 218 6.90 8.77 8.34
CA ILE A 218 8.05 8.28 7.60
C ILE A 218 9.30 8.66 8.37
N PHE A 219 9.93 7.68 9.00
CA PHE A 219 11.24 7.87 9.60
C PHE A 219 12.31 7.55 8.57
N ILE A 220 13.25 8.47 8.41
CA ILE A 220 14.46 8.27 7.61
C ILE A 220 15.63 8.31 8.57
N GLY A 221 16.42 7.26 8.59
CA GLY A 221 17.61 7.19 9.41
C GLY A 221 18.86 6.92 8.57
N TRP A 222 19.99 7.34 9.09
CA TRP A 222 21.31 7.21 8.45
C TRP A 222 22.39 6.91 9.47
N LYS A 223 23.56 6.44 9.01
CA LYS A 223 24.70 6.19 9.90
C LYS A 223 25.16 7.47 10.60
N LYS A 224 25.50 7.40 11.87
CA LYS A 224 25.92 8.56 12.69
C LYS A 224 27.12 9.31 12.16
N GLU A 225 27.99 8.65 11.41
CA GLU A 225 29.14 9.26 10.74
C GLU A 225 28.72 10.31 9.68
N ASN A 226 27.53 10.17 9.12
CA ASN A 226 26.95 11.05 8.13
C ASN A 226 26.13 12.19 8.80
N ASN A 227 26.70 12.87 9.78
CA ASN A 227 26.05 13.89 10.60
C ASN A 227 25.68 15.16 9.85
N HIS A 228 26.16 15.34 8.62
CA HIS A 228 25.81 16.42 7.70
C HIS A 228 24.42 16.25 7.05
N LEU A 229 23.87 15.03 7.08
CA LEU A 229 22.53 14.76 6.53
C LEU A 229 21.44 15.34 7.43
N GLN A 230 20.38 15.77 6.78
CA GLN A 230 19.15 16.26 7.41
C GLN A 230 17.95 15.51 6.85
N TYR A 231 16.86 15.49 7.61
CA TYR A 231 15.59 14.98 7.10
C TYR A 231 15.15 15.81 5.89
N PRO A 232 14.82 15.20 4.75
CA PRO A 232 14.53 15.92 3.52
C PRO A 232 13.23 16.71 3.63
N ASP A 233 13.19 17.87 2.99
CA ASP A 233 11.96 18.61 2.81
C ASP A 233 11.12 18.02 1.68
N PHE A 234 9.85 17.69 1.99
CA PHE A 234 8.87 17.21 1.02
C PHE A 234 7.97 18.35 0.58
N SER A 235 8.24 18.86 -0.61
CA SER A 235 7.37 19.87 -1.24
C SER A 235 5.98 19.30 -1.49
N LYS A 236 4.95 20.06 -1.11
CA LYS A 236 3.55 19.66 -1.31
C LYS A 236 3.15 19.80 -2.77
N ASN A 237 2.74 18.70 -3.37
CA ASN A 237 2.22 18.64 -4.73
C ASN A 237 0.78 18.13 -4.70
N LYS A 238 -0.17 19.03 -4.52
CA LYS A 238 -1.59 18.68 -4.42
C LYS A 238 -2.08 17.95 -5.67
N PRO A 239 -3.04 17.01 -5.54
CA PRO A 239 -3.67 16.35 -6.67
C PRO A 239 -4.29 17.39 -7.61
N GLY A 240 -3.96 17.31 -8.89
CA GLY A 240 -4.54 18.18 -9.93
C GLY A 240 -5.87 17.67 -10.47
N GLY A 241 -6.71 17.04 -9.63
CA GLY A 241 -7.98 16.44 -10.02
C GLY A 241 -8.85 16.07 -8.83
N THR A 242 -9.84 15.24 -9.08
CA THR A 242 -10.82 14.76 -8.09
C THR A 242 -11.00 13.23 -8.21
N VAL A 243 -11.66 12.60 -7.23
CA VAL A 243 -12.00 11.17 -7.31
C VAL A 243 -12.79 10.84 -8.57
N ARG A 244 -13.62 11.76 -9.07
CA ARG A 244 -14.34 11.60 -10.34
C ARG A 244 -13.37 11.29 -11.50
N ASP A 245 -12.24 11.97 -11.56
CA ASP A 245 -11.23 11.76 -12.61
C ASP A 245 -10.64 10.35 -12.59
N LEU A 246 -10.72 9.64 -11.45
CA LEU A 246 -10.29 8.26 -11.30
C LEU A 246 -11.35 7.25 -11.73
N LEU A 247 -12.65 7.58 -11.58
CA LEU A 247 -13.73 6.59 -11.66
C LEU A 247 -14.51 6.67 -12.97
N ASP A 248 -14.59 7.82 -13.61
CA ASP A 248 -15.50 8.11 -14.73
C ASP A 248 -15.26 7.30 -16.02
N ASP A 249 -14.14 6.61 -16.17
CA ASP A 249 -13.84 5.75 -17.32
C ASP A 249 -13.99 4.26 -17.04
N LEU A 250 -14.38 3.91 -15.80
CA LEU A 250 -14.76 2.55 -15.41
C LEU A 250 -16.25 2.32 -15.70
N PRO A 251 -16.68 1.10 -16.05
CA PRO A 251 -18.10 0.77 -16.19
C PRO A 251 -18.89 0.99 -14.92
N GLU A 252 -20.10 1.51 -15.04
CA GLU A 252 -21.06 1.56 -13.95
C GLU A 252 -21.49 0.14 -13.56
N LEU A 253 -21.58 -0.14 -12.26
CA LEU A 253 -21.96 -1.44 -11.72
C LEU A 253 -23.02 -1.32 -10.64
N GLN A 254 -24.01 -2.20 -10.70
CA GLN A 254 -24.88 -2.46 -9.55
C GLN A 254 -24.18 -3.35 -8.51
N ALA A 255 -24.73 -3.44 -7.30
CA ALA A 255 -24.22 -4.37 -6.30
C ALA A 255 -24.27 -5.82 -6.82
N GLY A 256 -23.13 -6.51 -6.77
CA GLY A 256 -22.98 -7.87 -7.26
C GLY A 256 -22.62 -8.01 -8.75
N GLU A 257 -22.57 -6.90 -9.49
CA GLU A 257 -22.17 -6.93 -10.90
C GLU A 257 -20.66 -6.81 -11.11
N GLY A 258 -20.25 -6.96 -12.36
CA GLY A 258 -18.86 -6.91 -12.79
C GLY A 258 -18.14 -8.25 -12.63
N LYS A 259 -16.87 -8.28 -12.94
CA LYS A 259 -16.03 -9.49 -12.89
C LYS A 259 -14.59 -9.14 -12.49
N ASP A 260 -13.89 -10.11 -11.92
CA ASP A 260 -12.45 -9.99 -11.62
C ASP A 260 -11.56 -10.23 -12.86
N GLU A 261 -12.16 -10.36 -14.03
CA GLU A 261 -11.52 -10.57 -15.32
C GLU A 261 -11.12 -9.25 -16.00
N PHE A 262 -10.42 -9.35 -17.12
CA PHE A 262 -10.08 -8.21 -17.97
C PHE A 262 -11.34 -7.53 -18.53
N GLN A 263 -11.39 -6.21 -18.43
CA GLN A 263 -12.49 -5.36 -18.90
C GLN A 263 -11.93 -4.14 -19.62
N LYS A 264 -12.69 -3.64 -20.62
CA LYS A 264 -12.34 -2.44 -21.36
C LYS A 264 -12.88 -1.18 -20.65
N TYR A 265 -12.18 -0.07 -20.82
CA TYR A 265 -12.64 1.24 -20.39
C TYR A 265 -13.88 1.68 -21.18
N THR A 266 -14.76 2.44 -20.53
CA THR A 266 -15.94 3.06 -21.18
C THR A 266 -15.56 4.26 -22.04
N ARG A 267 -14.43 4.92 -21.74
CA ARG A 267 -13.93 6.08 -22.48
C ARG A 267 -12.62 5.76 -23.17
N GLY A 268 -12.50 6.14 -24.46
CA GLY A 268 -11.29 5.93 -25.24
C GLY A 268 -10.06 6.66 -24.67
N ARG A 269 -10.25 7.88 -24.15
CA ARG A 269 -9.16 8.70 -23.57
C ARG A 269 -9.27 8.77 -22.03
N PRO A 270 -8.14 8.67 -21.32
CA PRO A 270 -8.10 8.88 -19.87
C PRO A 270 -8.36 10.35 -19.51
N SER A 271 -8.78 10.60 -18.26
CA SER A 271 -8.69 11.94 -17.68
C SER A 271 -7.23 12.42 -17.66
N LYS A 272 -7.04 13.74 -17.60
CA LYS A 272 -5.68 14.31 -17.49
C LYS A 272 -4.92 13.73 -16.30
N TYR A 273 -5.58 13.57 -15.16
CA TYR A 273 -4.96 13.00 -13.96
C TYR A 273 -4.51 11.55 -14.18
N LEU A 274 -5.37 10.69 -14.73
CA LEU A 274 -5.03 9.28 -15.02
C LEU A 274 -3.82 9.15 -15.96
N ALA A 275 -3.71 10.05 -16.95
CA ALA A 275 -2.61 10.08 -17.89
C ALA A 275 -1.31 10.60 -17.24
N ASP A 276 -1.35 11.78 -16.60
CA ASP A 276 -0.19 12.43 -16.00
C ASP A 276 0.44 11.58 -14.88
N LYS A 277 -0.39 10.88 -14.09
CA LYS A 277 0.06 10.01 -13.00
C LYS A 277 0.32 8.57 -13.43
N LYS A 278 0.18 8.26 -14.73
CA LYS A 278 0.40 6.92 -15.29
C LYS A 278 -0.41 5.82 -14.59
N ILE A 279 -1.64 6.17 -14.14
CA ILE A 279 -2.54 5.22 -13.50
C ILE A 279 -3.20 4.36 -14.57
N ARG A 280 -3.77 4.98 -15.61
CA ARG A 280 -4.24 4.26 -16.79
C ARG A 280 -3.06 3.93 -17.69
N THR A 281 -2.93 2.65 -18.03
CA THR A 281 -1.80 2.11 -18.77
C THR A 281 -2.16 1.75 -20.21
N THR A 282 -1.16 1.36 -21.01
CA THR A 282 -1.30 1.04 -22.43
C THR A 282 -1.89 -0.34 -22.71
N TYR A 283 -2.22 -1.12 -21.68
CA TYR A 283 -2.76 -2.49 -21.83
C TYR A 283 -4.22 -2.52 -22.30
N GLY A 284 -4.86 -1.37 -22.52
CA GLY A 284 -6.17 -1.26 -23.16
C GLY A 284 -7.39 -1.59 -22.29
N GLY A 285 -7.18 -1.92 -21.04
CA GLY A 285 -8.22 -2.30 -20.09
C GLY A 285 -7.70 -2.42 -18.67
N PHE A 286 -8.46 -3.06 -17.80
CA PHE A 286 -8.17 -3.25 -16.39
C PHE A 286 -8.79 -4.56 -15.86
N ARG A 287 -8.39 -4.97 -14.65
CA ARG A 287 -8.99 -6.10 -13.90
C ARG A 287 -9.43 -5.65 -12.52
N HIS A 288 -10.10 -6.54 -11.78
CA HIS A 288 -10.54 -6.33 -10.39
C HIS A 288 -11.69 -5.33 -10.22
N HIS A 289 -12.58 -5.23 -11.21
CA HIS A 289 -13.75 -4.37 -11.15
C HIS A 289 -15.03 -5.20 -11.01
N GLU A 290 -15.17 -5.81 -9.86
CA GLU A 290 -16.32 -6.61 -9.42
C GLU A 290 -16.90 -5.97 -8.17
N ALA A 291 -18.18 -5.63 -8.21
CA ALA A 291 -18.90 -5.03 -7.09
C ALA A 291 -19.29 -6.09 -6.07
N ARG A 292 -19.17 -5.73 -4.79
CA ARG A 292 -19.68 -6.57 -3.70
C ARG A 292 -21.20 -6.64 -3.77
N MET A 293 -21.76 -7.82 -3.51
CA MET A 293 -23.19 -7.96 -3.25
C MET A 293 -23.54 -7.27 -1.93
N HIS A 294 -24.56 -6.42 -1.96
CA HIS A 294 -25.16 -5.79 -0.81
C HIS A 294 -26.67 -6.14 -0.75
N ASN A 295 -27.18 -6.35 0.45
CA ASN A 295 -28.63 -6.55 0.65
C ASN A 295 -29.37 -5.22 0.44
N GLU A 296 -30.69 -5.28 0.22
CA GLU A 296 -31.47 -4.08 -0.13
C GLU A 296 -31.50 -3.05 1.01
N ARG A 297 -31.49 -3.49 2.26
CA ARG A 297 -31.39 -2.57 3.41
C ARG A 297 -30.09 -1.76 3.38
N ASP A 298 -28.95 -2.40 3.13
CA ASP A 298 -27.66 -1.69 3.07
C ASP A 298 -27.63 -0.74 1.87
N ARG A 299 -28.20 -1.14 0.74
CA ARG A 299 -28.34 -0.29 -0.45
C ARG A 299 -29.22 0.93 -0.18
N GLU A 300 -30.32 0.77 0.57
CA GLU A 300 -31.18 1.89 0.97
C GLU A 300 -30.42 2.86 1.89
N ILE A 301 -29.67 2.35 2.87
CA ILE A 301 -28.80 3.19 3.71
C ILE A 301 -27.76 3.94 2.87
N TYR A 302 -27.19 3.28 1.86
CA TYR A 302 -26.22 3.92 0.96
C TYR A 302 -26.87 5.04 0.14
N ARG A 303 -28.07 4.84 -0.39
CA ARG A 303 -28.83 5.90 -1.10
C ARG A 303 -29.07 7.11 -0.20
N ILE A 304 -29.46 6.88 1.06
CA ILE A 304 -29.62 7.95 2.05
C ILE A 304 -28.28 8.67 2.26
N ALA A 305 -27.21 7.93 2.53
CA ALA A 305 -25.89 8.51 2.77
C ALA A 305 -25.39 9.33 1.58
N ILE A 306 -25.58 8.83 0.33
CA ILE A 306 -25.14 9.50 -0.90
C ILE A 306 -25.95 10.78 -1.12
N ARG A 307 -27.28 10.75 -0.95
CA ARG A 307 -28.12 11.95 -1.07
C ARG A 307 -27.71 13.01 -0.06
N THR A 308 -27.63 12.65 1.22
CA THR A 308 -27.21 13.55 2.30
C THR A 308 -25.85 14.19 2.01
N TRP A 309 -24.87 13.37 1.56
CA TRP A 309 -23.54 13.87 1.20
C TRP A 309 -23.58 14.82 -0.02
N ASN A 310 -24.27 14.44 -1.09
CA ASN A 310 -24.31 15.23 -2.33
C ASN A 310 -25.07 16.55 -2.19
N GLU A 311 -26.10 16.61 -1.34
CA GLU A 311 -26.95 17.77 -1.14
C GLU A 311 -26.36 18.78 -0.15
N SER A 312 -25.73 18.31 0.92
CA SER A 312 -25.31 19.17 2.05
C SER A 312 -23.87 19.03 2.46
N GLY A 313 -23.10 18.06 1.92
CA GLY A 313 -21.78 17.72 2.43
C GLY A 313 -21.79 17.11 3.84
N HIS A 314 -22.98 16.82 4.38
CA HIS A 314 -23.14 16.22 5.69
C HIS A 314 -22.86 14.71 5.64
N ARG A 315 -22.07 14.20 6.59
CA ARG A 315 -21.85 12.77 6.76
C ARG A 315 -22.95 12.17 7.59
N LEU A 316 -23.67 11.20 7.01
CA LEU A 316 -24.77 10.52 7.68
C LEU A 316 -24.32 9.95 9.04
N ASN A 317 -24.98 10.39 10.11
CA ASN A 317 -24.86 9.76 11.41
C ASN A 317 -25.83 8.58 11.49
N TYR A 318 -25.37 7.45 12.01
CA TYR A 318 -26.19 6.23 12.14
C TYR A 318 -27.50 6.47 12.89
N ASN A 319 -27.54 7.40 13.86
CA ASN A 319 -28.73 7.74 14.62
C ASN A 319 -29.77 8.54 13.83
N GLU A 320 -29.38 9.14 12.70
CA GLU A 320 -30.28 9.87 11.79
C GLU A 320 -31.07 8.95 10.84
N LEU A 321 -30.66 7.67 10.76
CA LEU A 321 -31.38 6.68 9.95
C LEU A 321 -32.83 6.46 10.50
N PRO A 322 -33.78 6.11 9.63
CA PRO A 322 -35.06 5.53 10.04
C PRO A 322 -34.88 4.32 10.96
N GLU A 323 -35.77 4.14 11.95
CA GLU A 323 -35.63 3.07 12.95
C GLU A 323 -35.63 1.67 12.33
N ASN A 324 -36.37 1.41 11.27
CA ASN A 324 -36.42 0.14 10.55
C ASN A 324 -35.11 -0.22 9.84
N LEU A 325 -34.20 0.74 9.63
CA LEU A 325 -32.89 0.54 9.05
C LEU A 325 -31.77 0.36 10.11
N LYS A 326 -32.08 0.66 11.38
CA LYS A 326 -31.13 0.56 12.49
C LYS A 326 -31.08 -0.84 13.07
N THR A 327 -30.04 -1.61 12.77
CA THR A 327 -29.87 -3.00 13.26
C THR A 327 -28.84 -3.16 14.35
N HIS A 328 -27.93 -2.18 14.52
CA HIS A 328 -26.89 -2.25 15.53
C HIS A 328 -27.40 -1.76 16.90
N LYS A 329 -27.14 -2.54 17.94
CA LYS A 329 -27.46 -2.16 19.33
C LYS A 329 -26.60 -0.99 19.83
N ASN A 330 -25.35 -0.88 19.35
CA ASN A 330 -24.47 0.23 19.72
C ASN A 330 -24.78 1.47 18.90
N ARG A 331 -25.30 2.49 19.57
CA ARG A 331 -25.68 3.80 19.01
C ARG A 331 -24.78 4.95 19.49
N HIS A 332 -23.71 4.64 20.22
CA HIS A 332 -22.82 5.65 20.82
C HIS A 332 -21.44 5.71 20.16
N SER A 333 -20.97 4.62 19.56
CA SER A 333 -19.69 4.57 18.88
C SER A 333 -19.83 4.11 17.44
N PHE A 334 -18.91 4.55 16.58
CA PHE A 334 -18.94 4.29 15.13
C PHE A 334 -20.22 4.76 14.46
N VAL A 335 -20.76 5.88 14.90
CA VAL A 335 -21.98 6.47 14.34
C VAL A 335 -21.77 7.00 12.92
N ASP A 336 -20.53 7.22 12.48
CA ASP A 336 -20.11 7.63 11.13
C ASP A 336 -19.77 6.45 10.21
N ARG A 337 -20.30 5.25 10.48
CA ARG A 337 -19.94 4.00 9.80
C ARG A 337 -20.31 3.96 8.31
N TYR A 338 -21.26 4.75 7.87
CA TYR A 338 -21.65 4.84 6.46
C TYR A 338 -21.03 6.07 5.81
N LYS A 339 -19.88 5.86 5.16
CA LYS A 339 -19.08 6.97 4.66
C LYS A 339 -18.99 6.95 3.14
N VAL A 340 -19.49 8.01 2.52
CA VAL A 340 -19.42 8.21 1.08
C VAL A 340 -18.05 8.77 0.72
N VAL A 341 -17.48 8.27 -0.37
CA VAL A 341 -16.28 8.85 -0.97
C VAL A 341 -16.65 10.13 -1.69
N ASP A 342 -15.93 11.22 -1.43
CA ASP A 342 -16.21 12.50 -2.09
C ASP A 342 -15.74 12.47 -3.55
N LYS A 343 -16.68 12.55 -4.49
CA LYS A 343 -16.36 12.56 -5.92
C LYS A 343 -15.74 13.87 -6.42
N ASN A 344 -15.94 14.96 -5.69
CA ASN A 344 -15.55 16.31 -6.11
C ASN A 344 -14.24 16.78 -5.41
N SER A 345 -13.62 15.92 -4.61
CA SER A 345 -12.41 16.20 -3.86
C SER A 345 -11.50 14.96 -3.80
N VAL A 346 -10.57 14.93 -2.87
CA VAL A 346 -9.80 13.75 -2.53
C VAL A 346 -10.60 12.82 -1.60
N SER A 347 -10.36 11.52 -1.69
CA SER A 347 -10.97 10.52 -0.83
C SER A 347 -10.41 10.59 0.59
N HIS A 348 -11.19 10.16 1.58
CA HIS A 348 -10.64 9.76 2.87
C HIS A 348 -9.78 8.49 2.73
N ALA A 349 -8.94 8.21 3.74
CA ALA A 349 -7.99 7.10 3.70
C ALA A 349 -8.66 5.75 3.44
N VAL A 350 -8.24 5.05 2.37
CA VAL A 350 -8.60 3.66 2.10
C VAL A 350 -7.88 2.75 3.07
N LEU A 351 -8.62 1.95 3.83
CA LEU A 351 -8.10 1.11 4.91
C LEU A 351 -8.44 -0.37 4.66
N ALA A 352 -7.64 -1.26 5.22
CA ALA A 352 -7.79 -2.71 5.08
C ALA A 352 -9.19 -3.24 5.50
N HIS A 353 -9.92 -2.53 6.37
CA HIS A 353 -11.25 -2.96 6.78
C HIS A 353 -12.32 -2.83 5.67
N LEU A 354 -12.01 -2.20 4.54
CA LEU A 354 -12.83 -2.30 3.31
C LEU A 354 -13.09 -3.77 2.93
N ALA A 355 -12.18 -4.67 3.29
CA ALA A 355 -12.35 -6.12 3.12
C ALA A 355 -13.59 -6.71 3.83
N LYS A 356 -14.12 -6.06 4.89
CA LYS A 356 -15.23 -6.57 5.70
C LYS A 356 -16.58 -6.34 5.02
N ASP A 357 -17.13 -5.15 5.17
CA ASP A 357 -18.49 -4.78 4.71
C ASP A 357 -18.50 -3.67 3.66
N GLY A 358 -17.50 -2.81 3.64
CA GLY A 358 -17.38 -1.71 2.70
C GLY A 358 -18.16 -0.45 3.08
N HIS A 359 -18.86 -0.43 4.23
CA HIS A 359 -19.72 0.68 4.65
C HIS A 359 -18.97 2.02 4.77
N TYR A 360 -17.68 1.98 5.09
CA TYR A 360 -16.81 3.17 5.17
C TYR A 360 -16.34 3.69 3.79
N PHE A 361 -16.71 3.02 2.69
CA PHE A 361 -16.20 3.31 1.36
C PHE A 361 -17.32 3.16 0.32
N ILE A 362 -18.43 3.92 0.53
CA ILE A 362 -19.57 3.92 -0.35
C ILE A 362 -19.21 4.69 -1.62
N HIS A 363 -19.48 4.08 -2.79
CA HIS A 363 -19.33 4.74 -4.09
C HIS A 363 -20.22 5.99 -4.17
N PRO A 364 -19.73 7.12 -4.72
CA PRO A 364 -20.48 8.39 -4.65
C PRO A 364 -21.68 8.49 -5.59
N ASP A 365 -21.87 7.53 -6.47
CA ASP A 365 -22.99 7.53 -7.42
C ASP A 365 -24.23 6.89 -6.81
N LEU A 366 -25.33 7.66 -6.82
CA LEU A 366 -26.63 7.27 -6.27
C LEU A 366 -27.23 6.05 -7.00
N GLN A 367 -27.00 5.93 -8.31
CA GLN A 367 -27.55 4.85 -9.10
C GLN A 367 -26.88 3.51 -8.79
N GLN A 368 -25.62 3.54 -8.44
CA GLN A 368 -24.84 2.33 -8.13
C GLN A 368 -25.07 1.85 -6.69
N ALA A 369 -25.21 2.73 -5.70
CA ALA A 369 -25.53 2.46 -4.28
C ALA A 369 -24.80 1.20 -3.74
N ARG A 370 -23.47 1.16 -3.82
CA ARG A 370 -22.58 0.06 -3.44
C ARG A 370 -21.29 0.56 -2.80
N SER A 371 -20.49 -0.35 -2.28
CA SER A 371 -19.12 -0.02 -1.88
C SER A 371 -18.17 -0.02 -3.10
N LEU A 372 -16.98 0.57 -2.93
CA LEU A 372 -15.92 0.56 -3.94
C LEU A 372 -15.51 -0.87 -4.33
N THR A 373 -15.16 -1.06 -5.60
CA THR A 373 -14.50 -2.25 -6.10
C THR A 373 -13.01 -2.25 -5.74
N VAL A 374 -12.32 -3.37 -5.96
CA VAL A 374 -10.87 -3.47 -5.77
C VAL A 374 -10.13 -2.49 -6.68
N ARG A 375 -10.53 -2.38 -7.96
CA ARG A 375 -9.90 -1.45 -8.92
C ARG A 375 -10.10 0.02 -8.53
N GLU A 376 -11.28 0.40 -8.11
CA GLU A 376 -11.56 1.76 -7.65
C GLU A 376 -10.71 2.11 -6.42
N ALA A 377 -10.64 1.21 -5.43
CA ALA A 377 -9.80 1.39 -4.26
C ALA A 377 -8.31 1.47 -4.61
N ALA A 378 -7.84 0.65 -5.57
CA ALA A 378 -6.46 0.65 -6.05
C ALA A 378 -6.10 1.97 -6.74
N ARG A 379 -6.98 2.52 -7.58
CA ARG A 379 -6.79 3.82 -8.23
C ARG A 379 -6.72 4.98 -7.22
N ILE A 380 -7.59 4.96 -6.19
CA ILE A 380 -7.54 5.95 -5.10
C ILE A 380 -6.19 5.88 -4.36
N GLN A 381 -5.63 4.69 -4.21
CA GLN A 381 -4.29 4.45 -3.67
C GLN A 381 -3.17 4.69 -4.67
N SER A 382 -3.47 5.18 -5.87
CA SER A 382 -2.51 5.45 -6.96
C SER A 382 -1.79 4.23 -7.55
N PHE A 383 -2.32 3.01 -7.39
CA PHE A 383 -1.82 1.87 -8.13
C PHE A 383 -2.21 1.98 -9.61
N PRO A 384 -1.30 1.65 -10.54
CA PRO A 384 -1.63 1.65 -11.96
C PRO A 384 -2.58 0.49 -12.31
N ASP A 385 -3.32 0.64 -13.43
CA ASP A 385 -4.32 -0.34 -13.81
C ASP A 385 -3.73 -1.71 -14.19
N ASP A 386 -2.48 -1.72 -14.64
CA ASP A 386 -1.72 -2.94 -14.90
C ASP A 386 -1.18 -3.63 -13.63
N TYR A 387 -1.48 -3.10 -12.44
CA TYR A 387 -1.14 -3.77 -11.19
C TYR A 387 -2.16 -4.85 -10.88
N LEU A 388 -1.74 -6.11 -10.94
CA LEU A 388 -2.56 -7.26 -10.56
C LEU A 388 -2.36 -7.57 -9.08
N PHE A 389 -3.47 -7.74 -8.37
CA PHE A 389 -3.48 -8.21 -7.00
C PHE A 389 -3.89 -9.68 -6.97
N GLU A 390 -3.12 -10.51 -6.29
CA GLU A 390 -3.37 -11.94 -6.17
C GLU A 390 -4.22 -12.28 -4.95
N GLY A 391 -4.87 -13.44 -5.02
CA GLY A 391 -5.72 -13.94 -3.96
C GLY A 391 -7.19 -13.52 -4.09
N PRO A 392 -8.02 -13.89 -3.09
CA PRO A 392 -9.44 -13.55 -3.08
C PRO A 392 -9.67 -12.05 -2.88
N ARG A 393 -10.86 -11.54 -3.27
CA ARG A 393 -11.24 -10.12 -3.16
C ARG A 393 -10.92 -9.50 -1.80
N SER A 394 -11.17 -10.23 -0.70
CA SER A 394 -10.86 -9.73 0.65
C SER A 394 -9.36 -9.49 0.88
N ALA A 395 -8.50 -10.39 0.38
CA ALA A 395 -7.05 -10.24 0.47
C ALA A 395 -6.57 -9.03 -0.37
N LYS A 396 -7.13 -8.83 -1.57
CA LYS A 396 -6.82 -7.69 -2.44
C LYS A 396 -7.12 -6.36 -1.74
N TYR A 397 -8.27 -6.22 -1.08
CA TYR A 397 -8.60 -5.03 -0.29
C TYR A 397 -7.64 -4.83 0.90
N VAL A 398 -7.23 -5.90 1.57
CA VAL A 398 -6.26 -5.81 2.68
C VAL A 398 -4.91 -5.30 2.18
N GLN A 399 -4.43 -5.83 1.06
CA GLN A 399 -3.18 -5.38 0.42
C GLN A 399 -3.23 -3.89 0.07
N ILE A 400 -4.28 -3.45 -0.62
CA ILE A 400 -4.48 -2.05 -1.00
C ILE A 400 -4.58 -1.16 0.23
N GLY A 401 -5.39 -1.53 1.22
CA GLY A 401 -5.63 -0.72 2.42
C GLY A 401 -4.40 -0.58 3.34
N ASN A 402 -3.49 -1.55 3.32
CA ASN A 402 -2.25 -1.50 4.09
C ASN A 402 -1.11 -0.78 3.35
N ALA A 403 -1.16 -0.68 2.03
CA ALA A 403 -0.07 -0.16 1.22
C ALA A 403 0.26 1.32 1.50
N VAL A 404 1.53 1.67 1.33
CA VAL A 404 1.94 3.04 1.03
C VAL A 404 1.58 3.31 -0.42
N PRO A 405 0.87 4.41 -0.74
CA PRO A 405 0.51 4.71 -2.13
C PRO A 405 1.74 4.85 -3.03
N PRO A 406 1.77 4.22 -4.23
CA PRO A 406 2.92 4.27 -5.14
C PRO A 406 3.42 5.67 -5.48
N LEU A 407 2.55 6.66 -5.68
CA LEU A 407 2.97 8.06 -5.92
C LEU A 407 3.64 8.70 -4.69
N MET A 408 3.16 8.40 -3.49
CA MET A 408 3.82 8.84 -2.25
C MET A 408 5.19 8.17 -2.09
N ALA A 409 5.26 6.87 -2.36
CA ALA A 409 6.50 6.10 -2.32
C ALA A 409 7.52 6.60 -3.36
N GLU A 410 7.09 6.98 -4.57
CA GLU A 410 7.92 7.57 -5.61
C GLU A 410 8.52 8.92 -5.16
N GLY A 411 7.71 9.80 -4.55
CA GLY A 411 8.18 11.07 -4.00
C GLY A 411 9.17 10.89 -2.85
N ILE A 412 8.98 9.88 -2.02
CA ILE A 412 9.94 9.50 -0.97
C ILE A 412 11.24 8.99 -1.62
N ALA A 413 11.14 8.06 -2.57
CA ALA A 413 12.29 7.48 -3.26
C ALA A 413 13.14 8.53 -3.97
N GLU A 414 12.52 9.58 -4.56
CA GLU A 414 13.24 10.71 -5.17
C GLU A 414 14.14 11.45 -4.17
N LYS A 415 13.65 11.67 -2.96
CA LYS A 415 14.45 12.34 -1.92
C LYS A 415 15.58 11.44 -1.40
N ILE A 416 15.29 10.15 -1.23
CA ILE A 416 16.28 9.15 -0.82
C ILE A 416 17.40 9.00 -1.85
N GLU A 417 17.05 8.97 -3.14
CA GLU A 417 18.02 8.93 -4.24
C GLU A 417 19.00 10.10 -4.14
N LYS A 418 18.49 11.33 -3.94
CA LYS A 418 19.32 12.52 -3.74
C LYS A 418 20.21 12.43 -2.50
N MET A 419 19.72 11.88 -1.39
CA MET A 419 20.52 11.66 -0.17
C MET A 419 21.64 10.64 -0.41
N LEU A 420 21.37 9.57 -1.17
CA LEU A 420 22.36 8.53 -1.48
C LEU A 420 23.48 9.05 -2.39
N TYR A 421 23.20 9.97 -3.31
CA TYR A 421 24.23 10.60 -4.14
C TYR A 421 25.15 11.58 -3.38
N ILE A 422 24.77 12.00 -2.18
CA ILE A 422 25.59 12.86 -1.31
C ILE A 422 26.53 12.02 -0.44
N LEU A 423 26.23 10.71 -0.26
CA LEU A 423 27.00 9.75 0.54
C LEU A 423 28.06 9.01 -0.27
#